data_17a9bb2acc2d79d946601bb9320b62cb
#
_entry.id   17a9bb2acc2d79d946601bb9320b62cb
#
_cell.length_a   1.000
_cell.length_b   1.000
_cell.length_c   1.000
_cell.angle_alpha   90.00
_cell.angle_beta   90.00
_cell.angle_gamma   90.00
#
_symmetry.space_group_name_H-M   'P 1'
#
loop_
_entity.id
_entity.type
_entity.pdbx_description
1 polymer ?
#
loop_
_entity_poly.entity_id
_entity_poly.type
_entity_poly.pdbx_seq_one_letter_code
_entity_poly.pdbx_strand_id
1 'polypeptide(L)'
;MQEVKIILEGGGIMPRKATDGAACFDLYTPCDFELKQGRQVIPLDIRMQLPVNKTAIIESRSGFASKGIEVIVQDWSGQHKKYIDADILRGIIDCDYTGVVGAIIKVNEELTARTFIPRGTRIAQMTIIDVPPVSFVQVDVLNETERGDGGFGHTGARGIVKQSEKPKRKA
;
A
#
# COMPACT_ATOMS: atom_id res chain seq x y z
N MET A 1 18.13 13.13 11.17
CA MET A 1 17.25 12.45 10.19
C MET A 1 17.95 11.20 9.72
N GLN A 2 17.27 10.05 9.65
CA GLN A 2 17.88 8.83 9.12
C GLN A 2 17.80 8.84 7.59
N GLU A 3 18.85 8.38 6.93
CA GLU A 3 18.94 8.35 5.48
C GLU A 3 18.60 6.97 4.94
N VAL A 4 17.82 6.91 3.86
CA VAL A 4 17.61 5.73 3.04
C VAL A 4 18.44 5.90 1.79
N LYS A 5 19.39 5.00 1.55
CA LYS A 5 20.16 5.00 0.32
C LYS A 5 19.30 4.43 -0.79
N ILE A 6 19.32 5.07 -1.96
CA ILE A 6 18.51 4.66 -3.11
C ILE A 6 19.34 4.71 -4.40
N ILE A 7 19.11 3.73 -5.27
CA ILE A 7 19.60 3.69 -6.64
C ILE A 7 18.40 3.78 -7.55
N LEU A 8 18.46 4.67 -8.52
CA LEU A 8 17.49 4.76 -9.61
C LEU A 8 18.10 4.07 -10.84
N GLU A 9 17.44 3.03 -11.32
CA GLU A 9 17.81 2.28 -12.53
C GLU A 9 16.84 2.62 -13.66
N GLY A 10 17.25 2.46 -14.91
CA GLY A 10 16.36 2.62 -16.06
C GLY A 10 15.50 3.89 -16.02
N GLY A 11 14.20 3.70 -15.88
CA GLY A 11 13.22 4.78 -15.77
C GLY A 11 12.82 5.16 -14.34
N GLY A 12 13.52 4.65 -13.32
CA GLY A 12 13.19 4.82 -11.91
C GLY A 12 13.00 6.28 -11.50
N ILE A 13 11.98 6.55 -10.71
CA ILE A 13 11.60 7.89 -10.26
C ILE A 13 11.75 7.94 -8.73
N MET A 14 12.42 8.99 -8.24
CA MET A 14 12.64 9.22 -6.81
C MET A 14 11.31 9.28 -6.05
N PRO A 15 11.09 8.45 -5.02
CA PRO A 15 9.91 8.53 -4.17
C PRO A 15 9.79 9.91 -3.51
N ARG A 16 8.58 10.47 -3.47
CA ARG A 16 8.36 11.82 -2.93
C ARG A 16 7.11 11.86 -2.07
N LYS A 17 7.15 12.66 -1.01
CA LYS A 17 5.95 13.04 -0.28
C LYS A 17 5.16 14.09 -1.08
N ALA A 18 3.84 14.00 -1.06
CA ALA A 18 2.98 15.00 -1.71
C ALA A 18 3.00 16.35 -0.98
N THR A 19 3.15 16.32 0.35
CA THR A 19 3.28 17.48 1.24
C THR A 19 4.25 17.14 2.37
N ASP A 20 4.76 18.14 3.08
CA ASP A 20 5.65 17.92 4.22
C ASP A 20 5.00 17.10 5.34
N GLY A 21 3.69 17.22 5.52
CA GLY A 21 2.90 16.47 6.50
C GLY A 21 2.47 15.07 6.03
N ALA A 22 2.76 14.68 4.77
CA ALA A 22 2.38 13.35 4.29
C ALA A 22 3.16 12.25 5.03
N ALA A 23 2.45 11.20 5.45
CA ALA A 23 3.07 10.03 6.09
C ALA A 23 3.84 9.16 5.10
N CYS A 24 3.36 9.07 3.85
CA CYS A 24 3.84 8.16 2.84
C CYS A 24 4.61 8.87 1.71
N PHE A 25 5.46 8.11 1.05
CA PHE A 25 6.13 8.50 -0.20
C PHE A 25 5.38 7.89 -1.37
N ASP A 26 5.02 8.70 -2.37
CA ASP A 26 4.46 8.20 -3.64
C ASP A 26 5.51 7.41 -4.41
N LEU A 27 5.10 6.29 -4.99
CA LEU A 27 5.87 5.42 -5.88
C LEU A 27 5.29 5.49 -7.29
N TYR A 28 6.18 5.49 -8.30
CA TYR A 28 5.82 5.81 -9.68
C TYR A 28 6.18 4.67 -10.63
N THR A 29 5.37 4.49 -11.68
CA THR A 29 5.72 3.60 -12.80
C THR A 29 6.90 4.17 -13.58
N PRO A 30 7.98 3.38 -13.82
CA PRO A 30 9.18 3.87 -14.51
C PRO A 30 9.00 3.97 -16.03
N CYS A 31 8.07 3.21 -16.60
CA CYS A 31 7.73 3.18 -18.02
C CYS A 31 6.23 2.92 -18.18
N ASP A 32 5.73 2.95 -19.40
CA ASP A 32 4.39 2.45 -19.71
C ASP A 32 4.36 0.94 -19.45
N PHE A 33 3.44 0.51 -18.58
CA PHE A 33 3.34 -0.88 -18.15
C PHE A 33 2.06 -1.52 -18.67
N GLU A 34 2.18 -2.54 -19.51
CA GLU A 34 1.04 -3.28 -20.04
C GLU A 34 0.47 -4.22 -18.98
N LEU A 35 -0.80 -4.01 -18.64
CA LEU A 35 -1.52 -4.82 -17.69
C LEU A 35 -2.03 -6.11 -18.30
N LYS A 36 -2.06 -7.16 -17.49
CA LYS A 36 -2.73 -8.44 -17.73
C LYS A 36 -3.75 -8.68 -16.62
N GLN A 37 -4.71 -9.53 -16.85
CA GLN A 37 -5.65 -9.94 -15.82
C GLN A 37 -4.93 -10.67 -14.67
N GLY A 38 -5.42 -10.49 -13.44
CA GLY A 38 -4.88 -11.14 -12.26
C GLY A 38 -3.69 -10.40 -11.64
N ARG A 39 -2.81 -11.15 -10.96
CA ARG A 39 -1.69 -10.58 -10.20
C ARG A 39 -0.45 -10.40 -11.05
N GLN A 40 0.19 -9.25 -10.90
CA GLN A 40 1.44 -8.92 -11.56
C GLN A 40 2.33 -8.10 -10.61
N VAL A 41 3.63 -8.13 -10.84
CA VAL A 41 4.58 -7.24 -10.17
C VAL A 41 5.00 -6.17 -11.19
N ILE A 42 4.81 -4.91 -10.83
CA ILE A 42 5.31 -3.77 -11.58
C ILE A 42 6.66 -3.40 -10.99
N PRO A 43 7.78 -3.66 -11.67
CA PRO A 43 9.09 -3.19 -11.20
C PRO A 43 9.10 -1.65 -11.25
N LEU A 44 9.65 -1.04 -10.21
CA LEU A 44 9.68 0.43 -10.08
C LEU A 44 11.03 1.02 -10.49
N ASP A 45 11.98 0.17 -10.92
CA ASP A 45 13.35 0.53 -11.28
C ASP A 45 14.06 1.35 -10.18
N ILE A 46 13.73 1.04 -8.94
CA ILE A 46 14.42 1.58 -7.77
C ILE A 46 14.94 0.44 -6.90
N ARG A 47 16.12 0.63 -6.33
CA ARG A 47 16.66 -0.21 -5.25
C ARG A 47 16.90 0.67 -4.04
N MET A 48 16.71 0.14 -2.85
CA MET A 48 16.95 0.91 -1.64
C MET A 48 17.63 0.06 -0.57
N GLN A 49 18.34 0.73 0.32
CA GLN A 49 18.88 0.16 1.53
C GLN A 49 18.29 0.93 2.72
N LEU A 50 17.45 0.24 3.47
CA LEU A 50 16.85 0.80 4.67
C LEU A 50 17.86 0.76 5.84
N PRO A 51 17.77 1.67 6.80
CA PRO A 51 18.48 1.54 8.07
C PRO A 51 18.08 0.26 8.81
N VAL A 52 19.00 -0.27 9.62
CA VAL A 52 18.73 -1.41 10.52
C VAL A 52 17.51 -1.07 11.40
N ASN A 53 16.69 -2.08 11.69
CA ASN A 53 15.43 -1.96 12.44
C ASN A 53 14.36 -1.08 11.76
N LYS A 54 14.43 -0.92 10.45
CA LYS A 54 13.35 -0.32 9.64
C LYS A 54 12.83 -1.34 8.64
N THR A 55 11.57 -1.16 8.28
CA THR A 55 10.97 -1.82 7.13
C THR A 55 10.18 -0.80 6.32
N ALA A 56 10.03 -1.05 5.02
CA ALA A 56 9.13 -0.26 4.18
C ALA A 56 7.89 -1.10 3.86
N ILE A 57 6.72 -0.48 4.01
CA ILE A 57 5.44 -1.07 3.64
C ILE A 57 4.95 -0.36 2.40
N ILE A 58 4.71 -1.12 1.33
CA ILE A 58 4.09 -0.65 0.11
C ILE A 58 2.62 -1.02 0.15
N GLU A 59 1.76 -0.05 -0.16
CA GLU A 59 0.32 -0.24 -0.14
C GLU A 59 -0.39 0.66 -1.16
N SER A 60 -1.70 0.44 -1.31
CA SER A 60 -2.52 1.25 -2.20
C SER A 60 -2.64 2.69 -1.69
N ARG A 61 -2.68 3.64 -2.62
CA ARG A 61 -3.05 5.03 -2.32
C ARG A 61 -4.56 5.10 -2.14
N SER A 62 -5.03 5.99 -1.26
CA SER A 62 -6.46 6.17 -0.96
C SER A 62 -7.32 6.41 -2.21
N GLY A 63 -6.82 7.24 -3.14
CA GLY A 63 -7.51 7.51 -4.40
C GLY A 63 -7.61 6.28 -5.30
N PHE A 64 -6.56 5.44 -5.33
CA PHE A 64 -6.57 4.18 -6.06
C PHE A 64 -7.54 3.19 -5.38
N ALA A 65 -7.45 3.01 -4.07
CA ALA A 65 -8.30 2.10 -3.32
C ALA A 65 -9.81 2.45 -3.42
N SER A 66 -10.14 3.74 -3.61
CA SER A 66 -11.53 4.19 -3.66
C SER A 66 -12.14 4.22 -5.06
N LYS A 67 -11.33 4.35 -6.12
CA LYS A 67 -11.81 4.62 -7.49
C LYS A 67 -11.26 3.65 -8.53
N GLY A 68 -10.35 2.75 -8.15
CA GLY A 68 -9.54 2.01 -9.11
C GLY A 68 -8.41 2.87 -9.69
N ILE A 69 -7.82 2.42 -10.76
CA ILE A 69 -6.70 3.09 -11.45
C ILE A 69 -7.12 3.60 -12.82
N GLU A 70 -6.72 4.84 -13.16
CA GLU A 70 -6.83 5.37 -14.52
C GLU A 70 -5.75 4.72 -15.41
N VAL A 71 -6.17 4.14 -16.51
CA VAL A 71 -5.34 3.45 -17.50
C VAL A 71 -5.61 4.01 -18.90
N ILE A 72 -4.71 3.70 -19.83
CA ILE A 72 -4.93 3.90 -21.27
C ILE A 72 -5.33 2.55 -21.86
N VAL A 73 -6.50 2.51 -22.47
CA VAL A 73 -6.98 1.35 -23.25
C VAL A 73 -6.74 1.64 -24.72
N GLN A 74 -6.15 0.67 -25.42
CA GLN A 74 -5.90 0.72 -26.86
C GLN A 74 -6.73 -0.37 -27.55
N ASP A 75 -7.74 0.04 -28.29
CA ASP A 75 -8.62 -0.83 -29.06
C ASP A 75 -8.73 -0.36 -30.53
N TRP A 76 -9.70 -0.90 -31.27
CA TRP A 76 -9.94 -0.56 -32.66
C TRP A 76 -10.39 0.91 -32.89
N SER A 77 -10.92 1.58 -31.85
CA SER A 77 -11.33 2.99 -31.91
C SER A 77 -10.17 3.96 -31.61
N GLY A 78 -9.02 3.44 -31.17
CA GLY A 78 -7.84 4.21 -30.80
C GLY A 78 -7.48 4.08 -29.32
N GLN A 79 -6.88 5.13 -28.77
CA GLN A 79 -6.51 5.20 -27.36
C GLN A 79 -7.47 6.09 -26.57
N HIS A 80 -7.94 5.61 -25.44
CA HIS A 80 -8.77 6.37 -24.52
C HIS A 80 -8.48 6.04 -23.06
N LYS A 81 -8.83 6.95 -22.17
CA LYS A 81 -8.69 6.76 -20.72
C LYS A 81 -9.88 6.01 -20.15
N LYS A 82 -9.62 5.10 -19.22
CA LYS A 82 -10.64 4.36 -18.47
C LYS A 82 -10.15 4.15 -17.02
N TYR A 83 -11.07 4.13 -16.07
CA TYR A 83 -10.79 3.57 -14.74
C TYR A 83 -11.10 2.08 -14.75
N ILE A 84 -10.20 1.29 -14.18
CA ILE A 84 -10.39 -0.15 -14.02
C ILE A 84 -10.36 -0.53 -12.54
N ASP A 85 -11.04 -1.62 -12.20
CA ASP A 85 -11.00 -2.22 -10.88
C ASP A 85 -9.70 -3.01 -10.71
N ALA A 86 -8.88 -2.55 -9.80
CA ALA A 86 -7.62 -3.20 -9.45
C ALA A 86 -7.24 -2.86 -8.01
N ASP A 87 -6.34 -3.65 -7.43
CA ASP A 87 -5.78 -3.44 -6.11
C ASP A 87 -4.26 -3.42 -6.13
N ILE A 88 -3.65 -2.58 -5.31
CA ILE A 88 -2.25 -2.76 -4.93
C ILE A 88 -2.24 -3.59 -3.65
N LEU A 89 -1.65 -4.77 -3.74
CA LEU A 89 -1.48 -5.65 -2.60
C LEU A 89 -0.32 -5.17 -1.74
N ARG A 90 -0.47 -5.31 -0.42
CA ARG A 90 0.58 -4.92 0.52
C ARG A 90 1.86 -5.74 0.28
N GLY A 91 2.97 -5.02 0.15
CA GLY A 91 4.33 -5.57 0.12
C GLY A 91 5.13 -5.07 1.32
N ILE A 92 6.04 -5.89 1.81
CA ILE A 92 6.98 -5.55 2.87
C ILE A 92 8.38 -5.64 2.29
N ILE A 93 9.21 -4.65 2.60
CA ILE A 93 10.61 -4.58 2.20
C ILE A 93 11.46 -4.57 3.46
N ASP A 94 12.24 -5.61 3.64
CA ASP A 94 13.13 -5.78 4.76
C ASP A 94 14.39 -4.90 4.63
N CYS A 95 15.03 -4.57 5.73
CA CYS A 95 16.19 -3.67 5.73
C CYS A 95 17.43 -4.27 5.01
N ASP A 96 17.50 -5.58 4.86
CA ASP A 96 18.55 -6.31 4.15
C ASP A 96 18.18 -6.63 2.68
N TYR A 97 16.96 -6.30 2.23
CA TYR A 97 16.57 -6.43 0.83
C TYR A 97 17.10 -5.27 -0.01
N THR A 98 17.97 -5.58 -0.96
CA THR A 98 18.58 -4.60 -1.88
C THR A 98 18.25 -4.84 -3.36
N GLY A 99 17.27 -5.70 -3.63
CA GLY A 99 16.76 -5.96 -4.98
C GLY A 99 15.89 -4.82 -5.52
N VAL A 100 15.42 -4.98 -6.74
CA VAL A 100 14.49 -4.03 -7.36
C VAL A 100 13.14 -4.06 -6.63
N VAL A 101 12.69 -2.90 -6.21
CA VAL A 101 11.40 -2.74 -5.55
C VAL A 101 10.29 -2.89 -6.58
N GLY A 102 9.24 -3.64 -6.24
CA GLY A 102 8.06 -3.85 -7.07
C GLY A 102 6.76 -3.54 -6.36
N ALA A 103 5.78 -3.02 -7.08
CA ALA A 103 4.41 -2.92 -6.63
C ALA A 103 3.59 -4.10 -7.15
N ILE A 104 2.91 -4.83 -6.26
CA ILE A 104 2.07 -5.97 -6.64
C ILE A 104 0.68 -5.44 -6.95
N ILE A 105 0.29 -5.49 -8.23
CA ILE A 105 -1.06 -5.13 -8.67
C ILE A 105 -1.88 -6.40 -8.93
N LYS A 106 -3.16 -6.36 -8.57
CA LYS A 106 -4.16 -7.35 -8.95
C LYS A 106 -5.26 -6.66 -9.73
N VAL A 107 -5.43 -7.03 -11.00
CA VAL A 107 -6.55 -6.57 -11.84
C VAL A 107 -7.74 -7.49 -11.59
N ASN A 108 -8.89 -6.92 -11.18
CA ASN A 108 -10.09 -7.64 -10.75
C ASN A 108 -11.13 -7.78 -11.87
N GLU A 109 -11.03 -7.01 -12.94
CA GLU A 109 -11.92 -7.10 -14.11
C GLU A 109 -11.23 -7.73 -15.31
N GLU A 110 -12.03 -8.17 -16.29
CA GLU A 110 -11.53 -8.66 -17.57
C GLU A 110 -11.03 -7.51 -18.44
N LEU A 111 -9.83 -7.66 -18.99
CA LEU A 111 -9.24 -6.72 -19.94
C LEU A 111 -9.54 -7.20 -21.37
N THR A 112 -10.45 -6.52 -22.07
CA THR A 112 -10.88 -6.88 -23.43
C THR A 112 -10.00 -6.26 -24.52
N ALA A 113 -9.04 -5.39 -24.15
CA ALA A 113 -8.13 -4.72 -25.05
C ALA A 113 -6.77 -4.47 -24.35
N ARG A 114 -5.76 -4.08 -25.14
CA ARG A 114 -4.46 -3.72 -24.54
C ARG A 114 -4.61 -2.54 -23.61
N THR A 115 -4.18 -2.71 -22.40
CA THR A 115 -4.39 -1.75 -21.30
C THR A 115 -3.07 -1.43 -20.65
N PHE A 116 -2.77 -0.13 -20.50
CA PHE A 116 -1.48 0.35 -20.01
C PHE A 116 -1.64 1.31 -18.84
N ILE A 117 -0.74 1.20 -17.88
CA ILE A 117 -0.48 2.26 -16.89
C ILE A 117 0.63 3.14 -17.47
N PRO A 118 0.39 4.45 -17.71
CA PRO A 118 1.41 5.35 -18.24
C PRO A 118 2.60 5.53 -17.30
N ARG A 119 3.77 5.77 -17.87
CA ARG A 119 4.96 6.21 -17.11
C ARG A 119 4.64 7.40 -16.21
N GLY A 120 5.19 7.40 -15.00
CA GLY A 120 5.03 8.48 -14.01
C GLY A 120 3.69 8.45 -13.27
N THR A 121 2.86 7.43 -13.50
CA THR A 121 1.65 7.23 -12.68
C THR A 121 2.05 6.90 -11.25
N ARG A 122 1.43 7.59 -10.27
CA ARG A 122 1.58 7.26 -8.84
C ARG A 122 0.84 5.97 -8.53
N ILE A 123 1.56 4.84 -8.66
CA ILE A 123 0.96 3.50 -8.62
C ILE A 123 0.71 3.00 -7.19
N ALA A 124 1.56 3.37 -6.27
CA ALA A 124 1.51 2.94 -4.88
C ALA A 124 2.03 4.04 -3.96
N GLN A 125 1.96 3.80 -2.66
CA GLN A 125 2.62 4.62 -1.65
C GLN A 125 3.43 3.74 -0.71
N MET A 126 4.46 4.31 -0.09
CA MET A 126 5.38 3.62 0.80
C MET A 126 5.51 4.35 2.13
N THR A 127 5.37 3.61 3.23
CA THR A 127 5.66 4.09 4.59
C THR A 127 6.88 3.36 5.12
N ILE A 128 7.78 4.07 5.81
CA ILE A 128 8.92 3.46 6.50
C ILE A 128 8.64 3.50 8.00
N ILE A 129 8.68 2.35 8.63
CA ILE A 129 8.36 2.19 10.06
C ILE A 129 9.51 1.53 10.83
N ASP A 130 9.49 1.72 12.14
CA ASP A 130 10.39 1.02 13.06
C ASP A 130 9.96 -0.43 13.25
N VAL A 131 10.95 -1.32 13.25
CA VAL A 131 10.78 -2.73 13.64
C VAL A 131 11.61 -2.95 14.89
N PRO A 132 10.98 -3.06 16.06
CA PRO A 132 11.74 -3.30 17.29
C PRO A 132 12.40 -4.68 17.24
N PRO A 133 13.64 -4.83 17.72
CA PRO A 133 14.27 -6.13 17.86
C PRO A 133 13.50 -6.97 18.89
N VAL A 134 13.05 -8.14 18.49
CA VAL A 134 12.36 -9.10 19.37
C VAL A 134 12.95 -10.48 19.19
N SER A 135 12.87 -11.28 20.26
CA SER A 135 13.20 -12.71 20.23
C SER A 135 12.04 -13.49 20.80
N PHE A 136 11.82 -14.69 20.28
CA PHE A 136 10.83 -15.62 20.81
C PHE A 136 11.51 -16.55 21.81
N VAL A 137 10.90 -16.66 23.01
CA VAL A 137 11.31 -17.61 24.04
C VAL A 137 10.12 -18.53 24.28
N GLN A 138 10.35 -19.84 24.12
CA GLN A 138 9.34 -20.84 24.44
C GLN A 138 9.18 -20.93 25.95
N VAL A 139 7.94 -20.84 26.41
CA VAL A 139 7.54 -20.98 27.81
C VAL A 139 6.37 -21.96 27.91
N ASP A 140 6.19 -22.58 29.05
CA ASP A 140 5.08 -23.51 29.28
C ASP A 140 3.77 -22.79 29.61
N VAL A 141 3.86 -21.58 30.18
CA VAL A 141 2.68 -20.80 30.63
C VAL A 141 2.89 -19.32 30.30
N LEU A 142 1.84 -18.68 29.80
CA LEU A 142 1.78 -17.21 29.61
C LEU A 142 1.15 -16.56 30.83
N ASN A 143 1.44 -15.28 31.03
CA ASN A 143 0.83 -14.49 32.07
C ASN A 143 -0.70 -14.37 31.85
N GLU A 144 -1.49 -14.44 32.92
CA GLU A 144 -2.92 -14.16 32.86
C GLU A 144 -3.18 -12.69 32.52
N THR A 145 -4.20 -12.46 31.68
CA THR A 145 -4.65 -11.12 31.32
C THR A 145 -6.17 -11.04 31.41
N GLU A 146 -6.72 -9.84 31.58
CA GLU A 146 -8.17 -9.61 31.61
C GLU A 146 -8.88 -10.14 30.35
N ARG A 147 -8.22 -10.10 29.20
CA ARG A 147 -8.76 -10.61 27.94
C ARG A 147 -8.64 -12.12 27.79
N GLY A 148 -7.60 -12.74 28.36
CA GLY A 148 -7.30 -14.16 28.23
C GLY A 148 -7.24 -14.60 26.76
N ASP A 149 -7.96 -15.66 26.45
CA ASP A 149 -8.10 -16.27 25.12
C ASP A 149 -9.25 -15.68 24.27
N GLY A 150 -9.93 -14.64 24.78
CA GLY A 150 -11.03 -13.96 24.09
C GLY A 150 -10.60 -13.37 22.74
N GLY A 151 -11.11 -13.95 21.64
CA GLY A 151 -10.84 -13.55 20.27
C GLY A 151 -12.11 -13.58 19.40
N PHE A 152 -11.94 -13.37 18.09
CA PHE A 152 -12.96 -13.57 17.04
C PHE A 152 -14.36 -13.00 17.33
N GLY A 153 -14.41 -11.77 17.87
CA GLY A 153 -15.68 -11.07 18.10
C GLY A 153 -16.28 -11.24 19.49
N HIS A 154 -15.51 -11.70 20.50
CA HIS A 154 -15.98 -11.83 21.88
C HIS A 154 -16.54 -10.53 22.48
N THR A 155 -16.17 -9.34 21.93
CA THR A 155 -16.72 -8.03 22.31
C THR A 155 -18.01 -7.67 21.58
N GLY A 156 -18.50 -8.53 20.65
CA GLY A 156 -19.68 -8.28 19.82
C GLY A 156 -19.46 -7.24 18.74
N ALA A 157 -20.36 -7.21 17.75
CA ALA A 157 -20.30 -6.28 16.63
C ALA A 157 -20.91 -4.89 16.93
N ARG A 158 -21.64 -4.73 18.05
CA ARG A 158 -22.31 -3.48 18.41
C ARG A 158 -21.62 -2.84 19.61
N GLY A 159 -20.90 -1.74 19.35
CA GLY A 159 -20.43 -0.85 20.42
C GLY A 159 -21.61 -0.19 21.14
N ILE A 160 -21.52 -0.01 22.46
CA ILE A 160 -22.50 0.78 23.23
C ILE A 160 -22.29 2.25 22.86
N VAL A 161 -23.13 2.78 21.97
CA VAL A 161 -23.23 4.22 21.78
C VAL A 161 -24.04 4.77 22.96
N LYS A 162 -23.39 5.34 23.98
CA LYS A 162 -24.09 6.14 24.98
C LYS A 162 -24.80 7.28 24.26
N GLN A 163 -26.13 7.23 24.20
CA GLN A 163 -26.92 8.35 23.71
C GLN A 163 -26.61 9.55 24.61
N SER A 164 -25.99 10.60 24.07
CA SER A 164 -25.88 11.88 24.74
C SER A 164 -27.30 12.38 25.04
N GLU A 165 -27.62 12.63 26.30
CA GLU A 165 -28.89 13.25 26.70
C GLU A 165 -29.11 14.52 25.89
N LYS A 166 -30.26 14.58 25.21
CA LYS A 166 -30.68 15.81 24.50
C LYS A 166 -30.81 16.93 25.51
N PRO A 167 -30.27 18.12 25.24
CA PRO A 167 -30.44 19.26 26.14
C PRO A 167 -31.94 19.57 26.25
N LYS A 168 -32.47 19.61 27.49
CA LYS A 168 -33.86 20.04 27.77
C LYS A 168 -34.02 21.46 27.26
N ARG A 169 -34.91 21.67 26.27
CA ARG A 169 -35.37 22.99 25.87
C ARG A 169 -36.06 23.61 27.07
N LYS A 170 -35.52 24.71 27.60
CA LYS A 170 -36.25 25.55 28.55
C LYS A 170 -37.42 26.19 27.83
N ALA A 171 -38.61 26.08 28.44
CA ALA A 171 -39.84 26.79 28.02
C ALA A 171 -39.71 28.29 28.26
#